data_d9a30559055b597f8e650e0292a78fa4
#
_entry.id   d9a30559055b597f8e650e0292a78fa4
#
_cell.length_a   1.000
_cell.length_b   1.000
_cell.length_c   1.000
_cell.angle_alpha   90.00
_cell.angle_beta   90.00
_cell.angle_gamma   90.00
#
_symmetry.space_group_name_H-M   'P 1'
#
loop_
_entity.id
_entity.type
_entity.pdbx_description
1 polymer ?
#
loop_
_entity_poly.entity_id
_entity_poly.type
_entity_poly.pdbx_seq_one_letter_code
_entity_poly.pdbx_strand_id
1 'polypeptide(L)'
;MGVFRSDDRGQSWTPANAGLSDPFILSLAAAQDGTIYAGTFRGGIFRTKDGGKSWEKFNEGLKRLEVKALLIQQGAVFAGTGDGLYRRPDGAGEWTVVTKGLDDVLVHAIAMAPDRTLYVGTSGKGILRYAPHALEWQRVTHGLIDHEGLRENFIRVLAIDRDRALYAGTFDGGVFRSGDGGATWRPISRALPNDSIRGILLLESGLYVGTGRGIYKTQNQGEQWVPVNKGLTEMSIQALAAGDGGVLYAGTNSGVFRSDDGGLQWVGISEGLQQQPQ
;
A
#
# COMPACT_ATOMS: atom_id res chain seq x y z
N MET A 1 13.59 14.87 1.80
CA MET A 1 12.96 13.56 2.12
C MET A 1 12.14 13.69 3.39
N GLY A 2 11.28 12.73 3.70
CA GLY A 2 10.43 12.75 4.88
C GLY A 2 8.96 12.86 4.55
N VAL A 3 8.16 13.31 5.52
CA VAL A 3 6.73 13.54 5.40
C VAL A 3 6.48 15.01 5.08
N PHE A 4 5.58 15.26 4.15
CA PHE A 4 5.06 16.58 3.83
C PHE A 4 3.56 16.59 4.04
N ARG A 5 3.04 17.73 4.47
CA ARG A 5 1.62 17.96 4.71
C ARG A 5 1.11 19.10 3.84
N SER A 6 -0.08 18.94 3.30
CA SER A 6 -0.86 19.97 2.65
C SER A 6 -2.18 20.15 3.39
N ASP A 7 -2.56 21.40 3.65
CA ASP A 7 -3.85 21.77 4.25
C ASP A 7 -4.81 22.39 3.21
N ASP A 8 -4.35 22.54 1.95
CA ASP A 8 -5.01 23.22 0.85
C ASP A 8 -5.25 22.32 -0.38
N ARG A 9 -5.41 21.00 -0.14
CA ARG A 9 -5.61 19.97 -1.17
C ARG A 9 -4.45 19.86 -2.17
N GLY A 10 -3.22 20.08 -1.69
CA GLY A 10 -2.00 19.92 -2.45
C GLY A 10 -1.56 21.16 -3.23
N GLN A 11 -2.20 22.34 -3.01
CA GLN A 11 -1.72 23.57 -3.63
C GLN A 11 -0.36 23.99 -3.08
N SER A 12 -0.12 23.71 -1.77
CA SER A 12 1.18 23.88 -1.14
C SER A 12 1.49 22.74 -0.17
N TRP A 13 2.78 22.47 0.03
CA TRP A 13 3.25 21.44 0.93
C TRP A 13 4.29 21.97 1.90
N THR A 14 4.17 21.61 3.15
CA THR A 14 5.11 21.96 4.22
C THR A 14 5.76 20.71 4.80
N PRO A 15 7.08 20.73 5.12
CA PRO A 15 7.71 19.63 5.82
C PRO A 15 7.05 19.37 7.18
N ALA A 16 6.79 18.10 7.48
CA ALA A 16 6.18 17.64 8.72
C ALA A 16 7.06 16.54 9.36
N ASN A 17 8.30 16.89 9.75
CA ASN A 17 9.34 15.93 10.11
C ASN A 17 9.89 16.06 11.53
N ALA A 18 9.39 16.99 12.36
CA ALA A 18 9.89 17.16 13.71
C ALA A 18 9.72 15.87 14.54
N GLY A 19 10.81 15.31 15.07
CA GLY A 19 10.82 14.05 15.78
C GLY A 19 11.02 12.80 14.93
N LEU A 20 10.93 12.88 13.59
CA LEU A 20 11.31 11.78 12.69
C LEU A 20 12.84 11.66 12.63
N SER A 21 13.39 10.59 13.19
CA SER A 21 14.83 10.33 13.13
C SER A 21 15.25 9.53 11.88
N ASP A 22 14.30 9.02 11.10
CA ASP A 22 14.53 8.37 9.81
C ASP A 22 13.60 8.98 8.75
N PRO A 23 14.16 9.71 7.76
CA PRO A 23 13.36 10.36 6.72
C PRO A 23 12.95 9.43 5.58
N PHE A 24 13.39 8.18 5.56
CA PHE A 24 13.05 7.21 4.53
C PHE A 24 11.71 6.53 4.85
N ILE A 25 10.61 7.19 4.49
CA ILE A 25 9.25 6.71 4.72
C ILE A 25 8.90 5.67 3.66
N LEU A 26 8.47 4.49 4.12
CA LEU A 26 8.06 3.37 3.26
C LEU A 26 6.55 3.19 3.23
N SER A 27 5.86 3.55 4.31
CA SER A 27 4.41 3.42 4.43
C SER A 27 3.82 4.49 5.33
N LEU A 28 2.60 4.90 5.04
CA LEU A 28 1.80 5.80 5.87
C LEU A 28 0.42 5.19 6.07
N ALA A 29 -0.14 5.35 7.25
CA ALA A 29 -1.52 4.98 7.54
C ALA A 29 -2.14 5.98 8.51
N ALA A 30 -3.42 6.32 8.29
CA ALA A 30 -4.17 7.24 9.13
C ALA A 30 -5.32 6.50 9.82
N ALA A 31 -5.47 6.72 11.12
CA ALA A 31 -6.58 6.23 11.91
C ALA A 31 -7.77 7.20 11.88
N GLN A 32 -8.95 6.71 12.24
CA GLN A 32 -10.18 7.52 12.24
C GLN A 32 -10.15 8.67 13.26
N ASP A 33 -9.35 8.54 14.32
CA ASP A 33 -9.15 9.57 15.34
C ASP A 33 -8.16 10.67 14.91
N GLY A 34 -7.64 10.61 13.68
CA GLY A 34 -6.67 11.54 13.15
C GLY A 34 -5.20 11.18 13.47
N THR A 35 -4.94 10.10 14.21
CA THR A 35 -3.59 9.60 14.42
C THR A 35 -2.98 9.10 13.12
N ILE A 36 -1.75 9.49 12.81
CA ILE A 36 -1.02 9.04 11.61
C ILE A 36 0.19 8.24 12.05
N TYR A 37 0.43 7.14 11.37
CA TYR A 37 1.58 6.26 11.55
C TYR A 37 2.46 6.28 10.30
N ALA A 38 3.78 6.36 10.50
CA ALA A 38 4.79 6.31 9.46
C ALA A 38 5.71 5.12 9.70
N GLY A 39 5.73 4.19 8.76
CA GLY A 39 6.70 3.10 8.71
C GLY A 39 7.92 3.53 7.91
N THR A 40 9.11 3.30 8.45
CA THR A 40 10.37 3.77 7.89
C THR A 40 11.32 2.63 7.53
N PHE A 41 12.42 2.97 6.85
CA PHE A 41 13.39 1.99 6.41
C PHE A 41 14.26 1.43 7.55
N ARG A 42 14.63 2.28 8.52
CA ARG A 42 15.53 1.90 9.64
C ARG A 42 15.10 2.40 11.00
N GLY A 43 14.15 3.33 11.07
CA GLY A 43 13.69 3.97 12.31
C GLY A 43 12.53 3.24 12.98
N GLY A 44 11.92 2.26 12.31
CA GLY A 44 10.71 1.59 12.76
C GLY A 44 9.45 2.39 12.45
N ILE A 45 8.56 2.47 13.41
CA ILE A 45 7.29 3.18 13.30
C ILE A 45 7.35 4.46 14.13
N PHE A 46 6.87 5.54 13.53
CA PHE A 46 6.61 6.80 14.21
C PHE A 46 5.12 7.07 14.19
N ARG A 47 4.64 7.79 15.20
CA ARG A 47 3.25 8.17 15.34
C ARG A 47 3.13 9.67 15.59
N THR A 48 2.11 10.30 15.02
CA THR A 48 1.71 11.68 15.33
C THR A 48 0.22 11.77 15.65
N LYS A 49 -0.17 12.61 16.60
CA LYS A 49 -1.55 12.93 16.95
C LYS A 49 -1.91 14.40 16.69
N ASP A 50 -0.95 15.17 16.21
CA ASP A 50 -1.07 16.62 15.99
C ASP A 50 -0.97 17.01 14.51
N GLY A 51 -1.24 16.03 13.62
CA GLY A 51 -1.20 16.24 12.19
C GLY A 51 0.20 16.41 11.61
N GLY A 52 1.21 15.79 12.23
CA GLY A 52 2.59 15.80 11.76
C GLY A 52 3.43 16.95 12.30
N LYS A 53 2.92 17.75 13.27
CA LYS A 53 3.72 18.79 13.93
C LYS A 53 4.84 18.18 14.76
N SER A 54 4.58 17.02 15.37
CA SER A 54 5.59 16.23 16.08
C SER A 54 5.35 14.73 15.89
N TRP A 55 6.44 13.97 15.84
CA TRP A 55 6.44 12.51 15.73
C TRP A 55 7.14 11.90 16.94
N GLU A 56 6.56 10.85 17.46
CA GLU A 56 7.15 10.03 18.52
C GLU A 56 7.41 8.60 18.03
N LYS A 57 8.46 7.97 18.54
CA LYS A 57 8.75 6.56 18.26
C LYS A 57 7.66 5.66 18.83
N PHE A 58 7.27 4.65 18.06
CA PHE A 58 6.23 3.71 18.42
C PHE A 58 6.68 2.26 18.19
N ASN A 59 7.86 1.89 18.73
CA ASN A 59 8.62 0.68 18.36
C ASN A 59 8.62 -0.42 19.44
N GLU A 60 8.10 -0.18 20.65
CA GLU A 60 8.16 -1.17 21.74
C GLU A 60 7.61 -2.52 21.31
N GLY A 61 8.45 -3.57 21.37
CA GLY A 61 8.12 -4.93 20.92
C GLY A 61 8.48 -5.25 19.46
N LEU A 62 8.86 -4.26 18.61
CA LEU A 62 9.35 -4.54 17.26
C LEU A 62 10.80 -5.04 17.31
N LYS A 63 11.04 -6.17 16.61
CA LYS A 63 12.40 -6.73 16.45
C LYS A 63 13.13 -6.17 15.22
N ARG A 64 12.39 -5.87 14.16
CA ARG A 64 12.91 -5.28 12.91
C ARG A 64 12.30 -3.91 12.68
N LEU A 65 13.14 -2.98 12.27
CA LEU A 65 12.77 -1.57 12.11
C LEU A 65 12.48 -1.18 10.64
N GLU A 66 12.61 -2.09 9.69
CA GLU A 66 12.17 -1.89 8.32
C GLU A 66 10.67 -2.21 8.22
N VAL A 67 9.83 -1.19 8.05
CA VAL A 67 8.37 -1.31 8.04
C VAL A 67 7.82 -0.94 6.67
N LYS A 68 7.54 -1.96 5.87
CA LYS A 68 7.09 -1.84 4.46
C LYS A 68 5.61 -1.54 4.33
N ALA A 69 4.80 -2.04 5.25
CA ALA A 69 3.35 -1.91 5.17
C ALA A 69 2.75 -1.60 6.53
N LEU A 70 1.74 -0.76 6.52
CA LEU A 70 0.90 -0.46 7.67
C LEU A 70 -0.56 -0.64 7.30
N LEU A 71 -1.33 -1.25 8.19
CA LEU A 71 -2.79 -1.33 8.08
C LEU A 71 -3.40 -0.98 9.44
N ILE A 72 -4.39 -0.09 9.44
CA ILE A 72 -5.17 0.24 10.64
C ILE A 72 -6.58 -0.29 10.43
N GLN A 73 -6.98 -1.22 11.25
CA GLN A 73 -8.30 -1.80 11.16
C GLN A 73 -8.73 -2.41 12.50
N GLN A 74 -10.02 -2.25 12.84
CA GLN A 74 -10.65 -2.86 14.02
C GLN A 74 -9.95 -2.54 15.35
N GLY A 75 -9.51 -1.27 15.53
CA GLY A 75 -8.86 -0.82 16.76
C GLY A 75 -7.46 -1.38 16.96
N ALA A 76 -6.79 -1.76 15.87
CA ALA A 76 -5.40 -2.21 15.90
C ALA A 76 -4.60 -1.70 14.70
N VAL A 77 -3.32 -1.53 14.93
CA VAL A 77 -2.33 -1.25 13.89
C VAL A 77 -1.57 -2.55 13.57
N PHE A 78 -1.46 -2.86 12.30
CA PHE A 78 -0.67 -3.98 11.78
C PHE A 78 0.53 -3.44 11.04
N ALA A 79 1.68 -4.06 11.21
CA ALA A 79 2.94 -3.67 10.58
C ALA A 79 3.60 -4.86 9.90
N GLY A 80 3.80 -4.75 8.59
CA GLY A 80 4.59 -5.69 7.78
C GLY A 80 6.05 -5.28 7.81
N THR A 81 6.89 -6.18 8.27
CA THR A 81 8.32 -5.96 8.51
C THR A 81 9.18 -6.98 7.78
N GLY A 82 10.49 -6.88 7.95
CA GLY A 82 11.46 -7.85 7.39
C GLY A 82 11.42 -9.23 8.04
N ASP A 83 10.75 -9.40 9.17
CA ASP A 83 10.63 -10.67 9.92
C ASP A 83 9.16 -11.03 10.25
N GLY A 84 8.22 -10.57 9.42
CA GLY A 84 6.83 -10.97 9.50
C GLY A 84 5.85 -9.86 9.80
N LEU A 85 4.69 -10.25 10.33
CA LEU A 85 3.57 -9.37 10.65
C LEU A 85 3.44 -9.17 12.15
N TYR A 86 3.42 -7.91 12.55
CA TYR A 86 3.18 -7.47 13.91
C TYR A 86 1.81 -6.82 14.04
N ARG A 87 1.25 -6.90 15.24
CA ARG A 87 0.00 -6.25 15.64
C ARG A 87 0.21 -5.52 16.95
N ARG A 88 -0.38 -4.33 17.07
CA ARG A 88 -0.48 -3.58 18.31
C ARG A 88 -1.91 -3.05 18.44
N PRO A 89 -2.56 -3.17 19.61
CA PRO A 89 -3.81 -2.44 19.86
C PRO A 89 -3.58 -0.95 19.67
N ASP A 90 -4.55 -0.25 19.10
CA ASP A 90 -4.42 1.19 18.85
C ASP A 90 -4.25 1.94 20.19
N GLY A 91 -3.17 2.69 20.29
CA GLY A 91 -2.85 3.52 21.45
C GLY A 91 -2.31 2.80 22.71
N ALA A 92 -2.22 1.47 22.76
CA ALA A 92 -1.84 0.75 23.98
C ALA A 92 -0.93 -0.47 23.73
N GLY A 93 -0.18 -0.87 24.78
CA GLY A 93 0.62 -2.11 24.80
C GLY A 93 1.88 -2.06 23.93
N GLU A 94 2.38 -3.22 23.58
CA GLU A 94 3.57 -3.43 22.76
C GLU A 94 3.21 -4.11 21.44
N TRP A 95 4.10 -4.04 20.47
CA TRP A 95 3.99 -4.82 19.24
C TRP A 95 4.18 -6.31 19.53
N THR A 96 3.26 -7.10 19.07
CA THR A 96 3.31 -8.56 19.20
C THR A 96 3.26 -9.20 17.83
N VAL A 97 3.96 -10.30 17.65
CA VAL A 97 3.88 -11.12 16.43
C VAL A 97 2.45 -11.65 16.30
N VAL A 98 1.84 -11.52 15.13
CA VAL A 98 0.45 -11.98 14.90
C VAL A 98 0.35 -13.49 15.08
N THR A 99 1.31 -14.22 14.51
CA THR A 99 1.44 -15.68 14.68
C THR A 99 2.82 -16.13 14.19
N LYS A 100 3.22 -17.32 14.61
CA LYS A 100 4.43 -17.98 14.11
C LYS A 100 4.27 -18.38 12.64
N GLY A 101 5.38 -18.58 11.93
CA GLY A 101 5.39 -19.04 10.54
C GLY A 101 5.63 -17.95 9.50
N LEU A 102 5.80 -16.71 9.93
CA LEU A 102 6.28 -15.60 9.10
C LEU A 102 7.69 -15.14 9.49
N ASP A 103 8.41 -15.94 10.30
CA ASP A 103 9.78 -15.64 10.69
C ASP A 103 10.65 -15.49 9.42
N ASP A 104 11.43 -14.42 9.34
CA ASP A 104 12.29 -14.06 8.20
C ASP A 104 11.53 -13.89 6.87
N VAL A 105 10.24 -13.58 6.93
CA VAL A 105 9.40 -13.27 5.75
C VAL A 105 9.20 -11.78 5.65
N LEU A 106 9.71 -11.18 4.58
CA LEU A 106 9.47 -9.77 4.30
C LEU A 106 8.04 -9.56 3.82
N VAL A 107 7.24 -8.86 4.62
CA VAL A 107 5.83 -8.52 4.34
C VAL A 107 5.75 -7.13 3.70
N HIS A 108 5.34 -7.08 2.43
CA HIS A 108 5.20 -5.84 1.65
C HIS A 108 3.79 -5.26 1.63
N ALA A 109 2.79 -6.10 1.78
CA ALA A 109 1.40 -5.69 1.70
C ALA A 109 0.56 -6.42 2.75
N ILE A 110 -0.45 -5.74 3.27
CA ILE A 110 -1.39 -6.28 4.25
C ILE A 110 -2.79 -5.91 3.80
N ALA A 111 -3.70 -6.86 3.81
CA ALA A 111 -5.12 -6.61 3.65
C ALA A 111 -5.91 -7.45 4.66
N MET A 112 -7.05 -6.92 5.11
CA MET A 112 -7.94 -7.65 6.02
C MET A 112 -9.35 -7.64 5.44
N ALA A 113 -9.94 -8.82 5.34
CA ALA A 113 -11.33 -8.99 4.95
C ALA A 113 -12.30 -8.64 6.09
N PRO A 114 -13.58 -8.37 5.79
CA PRO A 114 -14.59 -8.05 6.81
C PRO A 114 -14.75 -9.12 7.89
N ASP A 115 -14.50 -10.38 7.56
CA ASP A 115 -14.53 -11.52 8.49
C ASP A 115 -13.27 -11.66 9.35
N ARG A 116 -12.36 -10.68 9.28
CA ARG A 116 -11.06 -10.62 9.97
C ARG A 116 -9.99 -11.56 9.41
N THR A 117 -10.22 -12.19 8.27
CA THR A 117 -9.17 -12.93 7.58
C THR A 117 -8.08 -11.95 7.12
N LEU A 118 -6.85 -12.20 7.55
CA LEU A 118 -5.67 -11.45 7.14
C LEU A 118 -5.05 -12.07 5.88
N TYR A 119 -4.60 -11.21 4.99
CA TYR A 119 -3.79 -11.57 3.84
C TYR A 119 -2.52 -10.74 3.87
N VAL A 120 -1.38 -11.39 3.67
CA VAL A 120 -0.10 -10.71 3.53
C VAL A 120 0.55 -11.06 2.21
N GLY A 121 1.02 -10.04 1.52
CA GLY A 121 1.85 -10.15 0.33
C GLY A 121 3.32 -10.08 0.71
N THR A 122 4.11 -11.03 0.19
CA THR A 122 5.49 -11.23 0.64
C THR A 122 6.49 -11.14 -0.52
N SER A 123 7.78 -11.04 -0.17
CA SER A 123 8.88 -11.32 -1.09
C SER A 123 9.16 -12.81 -1.15
N GLY A 124 8.81 -13.45 -2.25
CA GLY A 124 9.20 -14.83 -2.56
C GLY A 124 8.31 -15.95 -2.03
N LYS A 125 7.38 -15.69 -1.10
CA LYS A 125 6.39 -16.69 -0.65
C LYS A 125 4.97 -16.44 -1.21
N GLY A 126 4.81 -15.41 -2.05
CA GLY A 126 3.53 -15.02 -2.63
C GLY A 126 2.57 -14.47 -1.58
N ILE A 127 1.33 -14.94 -1.58
CA ILE A 127 0.29 -14.50 -0.64
C ILE A 127 0.06 -15.57 0.42
N LEU A 128 0.03 -15.12 1.67
CA LEU A 128 -0.31 -15.94 2.82
C LEU A 128 -1.59 -15.43 3.45
N ARG A 129 -2.45 -16.34 3.86
CA ARG A 129 -3.76 -16.09 4.47
C ARG A 129 -3.78 -16.62 5.90
N TYR A 130 -4.37 -15.86 6.82
CA TYR A 130 -4.63 -16.27 8.19
C TYR A 130 -6.09 -15.99 8.54
N ALA A 131 -6.90 -17.03 8.60
CA ALA A 131 -8.30 -16.94 8.98
C ALA A 131 -8.45 -16.80 10.51
N PRO A 132 -9.54 -16.20 11.01
CA PRO A 132 -9.84 -16.21 12.43
C PRO A 132 -9.82 -17.63 12.99
N HIS A 133 -9.15 -17.80 14.14
CA HIS A 133 -8.98 -19.12 14.81
C HIS A 133 -8.11 -20.14 14.06
N ALA A 134 -7.47 -19.77 12.95
CA ALA A 134 -6.45 -20.62 12.34
C ALA A 134 -5.24 -20.76 13.27
N LEU A 135 -4.58 -21.91 13.22
CA LEU A 135 -3.36 -22.15 14.00
C LEU A 135 -2.09 -21.68 13.28
N GLU A 136 -2.16 -21.57 11.96
CA GLU A 136 -1.01 -21.24 11.10
C GLU A 136 -1.42 -20.48 9.85
N TRP A 137 -0.44 -19.88 9.19
CA TRP A 137 -0.60 -19.24 7.90
C TRP A 137 -0.71 -20.28 6.79
N GLN A 138 -1.65 -20.04 5.87
CA GLN A 138 -1.84 -20.84 4.66
C GLN A 138 -1.34 -20.10 3.44
N ARG A 139 -0.52 -20.75 2.65
CA ARG A 139 -0.12 -20.20 1.34
C ARG A 139 -1.27 -20.33 0.36
N VAL A 140 -1.66 -19.21 -0.27
CA VAL A 140 -2.81 -19.12 -1.19
C VAL A 140 -2.35 -18.51 -2.52
N THR A 141 -1.59 -19.29 -3.30
CA THR A 141 -0.91 -18.85 -4.53
C THR A 141 -1.33 -19.62 -5.77
N HIS A 142 -2.36 -20.47 -5.72
CA HIS A 142 -2.80 -21.23 -6.89
C HIS A 142 -3.29 -20.31 -8.01
N GLY A 143 -2.64 -20.37 -9.16
CA GLY A 143 -2.91 -19.48 -10.31
C GLY A 143 -2.14 -18.15 -10.29
N LEU A 144 -1.37 -17.84 -9.23
CA LEU A 144 -0.45 -16.70 -9.20
C LEU A 144 0.89 -17.02 -9.89
N ILE A 145 1.21 -18.30 -10.03
CA ILE A 145 2.51 -18.75 -10.48
C ILE A 145 2.38 -19.25 -11.90
N ASP A 146 3.12 -18.68 -12.84
CA ASP A 146 3.45 -19.33 -14.07
C ASP A 146 4.76 -20.14 -13.93
N HIS A 147 5.24 -20.73 -15.01
CA HIS A 147 6.22 -21.81 -14.99
C HIS A 147 7.65 -21.43 -14.54
N GLU A 148 7.95 -20.16 -14.24
CA GLU A 148 9.31 -19.70 -13.91
C GLU A 148 9.51 -19.16 -12.47
N GLY A 149 8.46 -19.00 -11.72
CA GLY A 149 8.44 -19.13 -10.24
C GLY A 149 9.01 -18.04 -9.35
N LEU A 150 9.67 -16.98 -9.80
CA LEU A 150 10.34 -16.03 -8.88
C LEU A 150 9.70 -14.63 -8.83
N ARG A 151 9.04 -14.18 -9.87
CA ARG A 151 8.59 -12.78 -10.02
C ARG A 151 7.17 -12.54 -9.54
N GLU A 152 6.25 -13.44 -9.81
CA GLU A 152 4.86 -13.36 -9.33
C GLU A 152 4.73 -13.62 -7.83
N ASN A 153 5.72 -14.24 -7.21
CA ASN A 153 5.78 -14.41 -5.75
C ASN A 153 6.15 -13.13 -5.00
N PHE A 154 6.48 -12.04 -5.73
CA PHE A 154 6.81 -10.76 -5.14
C PHE A 154 5.57 -9.86 -5.17
N ILE A 155 4.78 -9.93 -4.11
CA ILE A 155 3.52 -9.19 -3.99
C ILE A 155 3.79 -7.80 -3.40
N ARG A 156 3.52 -6.76 -4.17
CA ARG A 156 3.73 -5.37 -3.75
C ARG A 156 2.52 -4.72 -3.12
N VAL A 157 1.34 -5.06 -3.61
CA VAL A 157 0.10 -4.45 -3.14
C VAL A 157 -1.01 -5.48 -3.11
N LEU A 158 -1.84 -5.40 -2.09
CA LEU A 158 -3.07 -6.16 -1.92
C LEU A 158 -4.23 -5.21 -1.71
N ALA A 159 -5.37 -5.51 -2.32
CA ALA A 159 -6.61 -4.80 -2.09
C ALA A 159 -7.78 -5.80 -2.04
N ILE A 160 -8.85 -5.42 -1.34
CA ILE A 160 -10.07 -6.21 -1.21
C ILE A 160 -11.24 -5.28 -1.53
N ASP A 161 -12.12 -5.69 -2.46
CA ASP A 161 -13.31 -4.92 -2.78
C ASP A 161 -14.49 -5.22 -1.82
N ARG A 162 -15.60 -4.51 -2.04
CA ARG A 162 -16.82 -4.67 -1.22
C ARG A 162 -17.44 -6.06 -1.36
N ASP A 163 -17.24 -6.72 -2.49
CA ASP A 163 -17.71 -8.08 -2.79
C ASP A 163 -16.74 -9.16 -2.30
N ARG A 164 -15.71 -8.75 -1.53
CA ARG A 164 -14.64 -9.59 -0.98
C ARG A 164 -13.71 -10.20 -2.03
N ALA A 165 -13.73 -9.74 -3.26
CA ALA A 165 -12.73 -10.13 -4.22
C ALA A 165 -11.38 -9.51 -3.87
N LEU A 166 -10.34 -10.32 -3.97
CA LEU A 166 -8.96 -9.95 -3.70
C LEU A 166 -8.27 -9.53 -5.00
N TYR A 167 -7.42 -8.53 -4.89
CA TYR A 167 -6.58 -8.07 -5.97
C TYR A 167 -5.14 -8.04 -5.48
N ALA A 168 -4.23 -8.59 -6.27
CA ALA A 168 -2.81 -8.63 -6.00
C ALA A 168 -2.03 -7.99 -7.15
N GLY A 169 -1.24 -6.98 -6.83
CA GLY A 169 -0.26 -6.40 -7.74
C GLY A 169 1.13 -6.92 -7.44
N THR A 170 1.84 -7.37 -8.46
CA THR A 170 3.16 -7.98 -8.36
C THR A 170 4.27 -7.07 -8.87
N PHE A 171 5.51 -7.47 -8.64
CA PHE A 171 6.68 -6.72 -9.09
C PHE A 171 6.77 -6.65 -10.62
N ASP A 172 6.48 -7.74 -11.33
CA ASP A 172 6.53 -7.83 -12.79
C ASP A 172 5.65 -8.94 -13.40
N GLY A 173 4.71 -9.52 -12.63
CA GLY A 173 3.69 -10.46 -13.11
C GLY A 173 2.32 -9.84 -13.34
N GLY A 174 2.18 -8.52 -13.16
CA GLY A 174 0.93 -7.80 -13.38
C GLY A 174 -0.06 -7.87 -12.23
N VAL A 175 -1.35 -7.84 -12.56
CA VAL A 175 -2.47 -7.85 -11.61
C VAL A 175 -3.20 -9.17 -11.66
N PHE A 176 -3.46 -9.72 -10.49
CA PHE A 176 -4.26 -10.95 -10.30
C PHE A 176 -5.51 -10.64 -9.49
N ARG A 177 -6.58 -11.40 -9.74
CA ARG A 177 -7.84 -11.33 -9.01
C ARG A 177 -8.25 -12.72 -8.51
N SER A 178 -8.72 -12.78 -7.28
CA SER A 178 -9.37 -13.95 -6.69
C SER A 178 -10.77 -13.59 -6.24
N GLY A 179 -11.76 -14.42 -6.56
CA GLY A 179 -13.15 -14.29 -6.12
C GLY A 179 -13.55 -15.30 -5.02
N ASP A 180 -12.60 -16.13 -4.57
CA ASP A 180 -12.83 -17.28 -3.68
C ASP A 180 -11.97 -17.24 -2.42
N GLY A 181 -11.61 -16.05 -1.98
CA GLY A 181 -10.81 -15.85 -0.76
C GLY A 181 -9.35 -16.29 -0.91
N GLY A 182 -8.81 -16.24 -2.14
CA GLY A 182 -7.42 -16.58 -2.44
C GLY A 182 -7.22 -18.06 -2.81
N ALA A 183 -8.28 -18.88 -2.85
CA ALA A 183 -8.15 -20.29 -3.22
C ALA A 183 -7.63 -20.43 -4.66
N THR A 184 -8.13 -19.58 -5.56
CA THR A 184 -7.62 -19.49 -6.94
C THR A 184 -7.41 -18.04 -7.36
N TRP A 185 -6.40 -17.80 -8.21
CA TRP A 185 -6.09 -16.50 -8.78
C TRP A 185 -6.08 -16.57 -10.30
N ARG A 186 -6.60 -15.52 -10.94
CA ARG A 186 -6.54 -15.35 -12.38
C ARG A 186 -5.86 -14.04 -12.75
N PRO A 187 -4.98 -14.00 -13.75
CA PRO A 187 -4.42 -12.75 -14.25
C PRO A 187 -5.50 -11.91 -14.91
N ILE A 188 -5.49 -10.61 -14.63
CA ILE A 188 -6.40 -9.63 -15.22
C ILE A 188 -5.65 -8.50 -15.94
N SER A 189 -4.34 -8.65 -16.13
CA SER A 189 -3.44 -7.62 -16.67
C SER A 189 -2.97 -7.87 -18.11
N ARG A 190 -3.53 -8.86 -18.84
CA ARG A 190 -3.07 -9.24 -20.19
C ARG A 190 -3.00 -8.09 -21.20
N ALA A 191 -3.82 -7.05 -21.02
CA ALA A 191 -3.85 -5.86 -21.87
C ALA A 191 -3.08 -4.67 -21.28
N LEU A 192 -2.39 -4.83 -20.16
CA LEU A 192 -1.55 -3.78 -19.57
C LEU A 192 -0.18 -3.76 -20.26
N PRO A 193 0.34 -2.59 -20.62
CA PRO A 193 1.66 -2.47 -21.26
C PRO A 193 2.83 -2.57 -20.26
N ASN A 194 2.56 -2.77 -18.98
CA ASN A 194 3.57 -2.89 -17.95
C ASN A 194 3.08 -3.75 -16.79
N ASP A 195 3.88 -4.69 -16.37
CA ASP A 195 3.55 -5.71 -15.37
C ASP A 195 4.00 -5.34 -13.95
N SER A 196 4.73 -4.24 -13.77
CA SER A 196 5.15 -3.75 -12.44
C SER A 196 4.05 -2.91 -11.81
N ILE A 197 3.31 -3.50 -10.90
CA ILE A 197 2.19 -2.85 -10.20
C ILE A 197 2.67 -2.27 -8.87
N ARG A 198 2.43 -0.98 -8.67
CA ARG A 198 2.87 -0.25 -7.48
C ARG A 198 1.74 0.32 -6.64
N GLY A 199 0.56 0.47 -7.22
CA GLY A 199 -0.63 0.94 -6.53
C GLY A 199 -1.89 0.32 -7.12
N ILE A 200 -2.87 0.04 -6.27
CA ILE A 200 -4.21 -0.40 -6.64
C ILE A 200 -5.21 0.46 -5.89
N LEU A 201 -6.18 1.04 -6.60
CA LEU A 201 -7.34 1.69 -6.02
C LEU A 201 -8.61 1.03 -6.52
N LEU A 202 -9.46 0.66 -5.58
CA LEU A 202 -10.78 0.10 -5.81
C LEU A 202 -11.83 1.17 -5.52
N LEU A 203 -12.44 1.71 -6.55
CA LEU A 203 -13.46 2.77 -6.46
C LEU A 203 -14.75 2.31 -7.13
N GLU A 204 -15.86 2.98 -6.85
CA GLU A 204 -17.13 2.72 -7.56
C GLU A 204 -17.01 2.96 -9.08
N SER A 205 -16.13 3.90 -9.45
CA SER A 205 -15.87 4.22 -10.86
C SER A 205 -15.00 3.19 -11.59
N GLY A 206 -14.45 2.19 -10.87
CA GLY A 206 -13.61 1.13 -11.42
C GLY A 206 -12.35 0.83 -10.63
N LEU A 207 -11.57 -0.09 -11.13
CA LEU A 207 -10.26 -0.46 -10.63
C LEU A 207 -9.17 0.36 -11.33
N TYR A 208 -8.34 1.04 -10.56
CA TYR A 208 -7.17 1.77 -11.06
C TYR A 208 -5.88 1.10 -10.63
N VAL A 209 -4.90 1.06 -11.50
CA VAL A 209 -3.57 0.56 -11.22
C VAL A 209 -2.51 1.58 -11.59
N GLY A 210 -1.57 1.82 -10.70
CA GLY A 210 -0.36 2.59 -10.94
C GLY A 210 0.79 1.67 -11.31
N THR A 211 1.45 1.97 -12.42
CA THR A 211 2.53 1.18 -12.98
C THR A 211 3.79 2.01 -13.21
N GLY A 212 4.87 1.39 -13.68
CA GLY A 212 6.06 2.10 -14.15
C GLY A 212 5.86 2.90 -15.45
N ARG A 213 4.67 2.79 -16.09
CA ARG A 213 4.34 3.45 -17.37
C ARG A 213 2.99 4.17 -17.33
N GLY A 214 2.56 4.62 -16.17
CA GLY A 214 1.35 5.41 -15.99
C GLY A 214 0.26 4.70 -15.21
N ILE A 215 -0.91 5.30 -15.23
CA ILE A 215 -2.12 4.85 -14.55
C ILE A 215 -3.08 4.27 -15.58
N TYR A 216 -3.63 3.12 -15.27
CA TYR A 216 -4.63 2.44 -16.10
C TYR A 216 -5.89 2.17 -15.29
N LYS A 217 -7.03 2.23 -15.94
CA LYS A 217 -8.36 2.00 -15.36
C LYS A 217 -9.07 0.87 -16.09
N THR A 218 -9.77 0.01 -15.35
CA THR A 218 -10.75 -0.94 -15.89
C THR A 218 -12.07 -0.84 -15.16
N GLN A 219 -13.17 -1.08 -15.89
CA GLN A 219 -14.54 -1.17 -15.35
C GLN A 219 -15.13 -2.57 -15.53
N ASN A 220 -14.41 -3.46 -16.22
CA ASN A 220 -14.85 -4.80 -16.59
C ASN A 220 -13.88 -5.89 -16.09
N GLN A 221 -13.37 -5.71 -14.86
CA GLN A 221 -12.52 -6.67 -14.15
C GLN A 221 -11.24 -7.06 -14.92
N GLY A 222 -10.67 -6.12 -15.69
CA GLY A 222 -9.41 -6.31 -16.39
C GLY A 222 -9.52 -6.87 -17.80
N GLU A 223 -10.74 -7.03 -18.34
CA GLU A 223 -10.91 -7.41 -19.76
C GLU A 223 -10.38 -6.33 -20.69
N GLN A 224 -10.56 -5.07 -20.31
CA GLN A 224 -10.01 -3.91 -20.99
C GLN A 224 -9.41 -2.94 -19.99
N TRP A 225 -8.27 -2.37 -20.36
CA TRP A 225 -7.60 -1.32 -19.62
C TRP A 225 -7.46 -0.06 -20.47
N VAL A 226 -7.86 1.05 -19.90
CA VAL A 226 -7.78 2.38 -20.54
C VAL A 226 -6.71 3.19 -19.84
N PRO A 227 -5.73 3.78 -20.54
CA PRO A 227 -4.80 4.70 -19.94
C PRO A 227 -5.52 5.98 -19.50
N VAL A 228 -5.24 6.43 -18.28
CA VAL A 228 -5.80 7.66 -17.70
C VAL A 228 -4.63 8.56 -17.25
N ASN A 229 -3.85 9.04 -18.25
CA ASN A 229 -2.55 9.68 -18.04
C ASN A 229 -2.50 11.15 -18.50
N LYS A 230 -3.58 11.71 -19.02
CA LYS A 230 -3.57 13.06 -19.55
C LYS A 230 -3.19 14.09 -18.48
N GLY A 231 -2.13 14.86 -18.72
CA GLY A 231 -1.58 15.83 -17.80
C GLY A 231 -0.48 15.28 -16.86
N LEU A 232 -0.25 13.96 -16.82
CA LEU A 232 0.95 13.43 -16.16
C LEU A 232 2.19 13.75 -16.99
N THR A 233 3.17 14.35 -16.36
CA THR A 233 4.50 14.62 -16.95
C THR A 233 5.54 13.58 -16.54
N GLU A 234 5.20 12.72 -15.54
CA GLU A 234 6.01 11.60 -15.08
C GLU A 234 5.12 10.35 -15.00
N MET A 235 5.54 9.29 -15.69
CA MET A 235 4.76 8.05 -15.81
C MET A 235 5.14 6.97 -14.78
N SER A 236 6.25 7.14 -14.05
CA SER A 236 6.67 6.17 -13.02
C SER A 236 5.85 6.37 -11.74
N ILE A 237 4.69 5.77 -11.68
CA ILE A 237 3.79 5.86 -10.53
C ILE A 237 4.37 5.05 -9.37
N GLN A 238 4.47 5.65 -8.19
CA GLN A 238 4.98 5.00 -6.97
C GLN A 238 3.84 4.66 -6.01
N ALA A 239 2.80 5.51 -5.96
CA ALA A 239 1.65 5.31 -5.10
C ALA A 239 0.40 5.94 -5.71
N LEU A 240 -0.76 5.40 -5.38
CA LEU A 240 -2.08 5.96 -5.68
C LEU A 240 -2.86 6.11 -4.37
N ALA A 241 -3.60 7.20 -4.27
CA ALA A 241 -4.52 7.43 -3.16
C ALA A 241 -5.81 8.08 -3.67
N ALA A 242 -6.91 7.83 -2.95
CA ALA A 242 -8.17 8.53 -3.16
C ALA A 242 -8.44 9.45 -1.98
N GLY A 243 -8.92 10.65 -2.28
CA GLY A 243 -9.44 11.59 -1.30
C GLY A 243 -10.96 11.65 -1.33
N ASP A 244 -11.52 12.55 -0.52
CA ASP A 244 -12.96 12.79 -0.49
C ASP A 244 -13.47 13.34 -1.82
N GLY A 245 -14.73 13.00 -2.15
CA GLY A 245 -15.38 13.49 -3.37
C GLY A 245 -14.85 12.92 -4.68
N GLY A 246 -14.14 11.79 -4.63
CA GLY A 246 -13.62 11.12 -5.83
C GLY A 246 -12.31 11.71 -6.38
N VAL A 247 -11.65 12.56 -5.62
CA VAL A 247 -10.33 13.10 -5.94
C VAL A 247 -9.30 11.98 -5.91
N LEU A 248 -8.43 11.97 -6.92
CA LEU A 248 -7.32 11.01 -7.00
C LEU A 248 -5.98 11.72 -6.84
N TYR A 249 -5.04 11.04 -6.20
CA TYR A 249 -3.65 11.47 -6.07
C TYR A 249 -2.71 10.39 -6.58
N ALA A 250 -1.69 10.83 -7.31
CA ALA A 250 -0.62 9.96 -7.81
C ALA A 250 0.73 10.51 -7.37
N GLY A 251 1.45 9.73 -6.57
CA GLY A 251 2.85 9.97 -6.25
C GLY A 251 3.74 9.38 -7.34
N THR A 252 4.69 10.16 -7.82
CA THR A 252 5.65 9.79 -8.86
C THR A 252 7.09 10.04 -8.38
N ASN A 253 8.08 9.71 -9.21
CA ASN A 253 9.47 10.03 -8.90
C ASN A 253 9.77 11.53 -8.88
N SER A 254 8.97 12.33 -9.60
CA SER A 254 9.19 13.79 -9.73
C SER A 254 8.20 14.65 -8.94
N GLY A 255 7.25 14.04 -8.23
CA GLY A 255 6.29 14.78 -7.42
C GLY A 255 4.92 14.13 -7.36
N VAL A 256 3.93 14.95 -6.98
CA VAL A 256 2.55 14.53 -6.78
C VAL A 256 1.64 15.17 -7.83
N PHE A 257 0.72 14.38 -8.33
CA PHE A 257 -0.34 14.82 -9.25
C PHE A 257 -1.70 14.58 -8.60
N ARG A 258 -2.65 15.43 -8.95
CA ARG A 258 -4.04 15.36 -8.51
C ARG A 258 -4.98 15.35 -9.70
N SER A 259 -6.06 14.58 -9.61
CA SER A 259 -7.18 14.58 -10.55
C SER A 259 -8.49 14.73 -9.79
N ASP A 260 -9.36 15.66 -10.24
CA ASP A 260 -10.68 15.92 -9.67
C ASP A 260 -11.81 15.26 -10.50
N ASP A 261 -11.47 14.57 -11.58
CA ASP A 261 -12.40 14.05 -12.58
C ASP A 261 -12.24 12.54 -12.85
N GLY A 262 -11.75 11.80 -11.85
CA GLY A 262 -11.59 10.35 -11.94
C GLY A 262 -10.46 9.91 -12.85
N GLY A 263 -9.42 10.73 -13.00
CA GLY A 263 -8.21 10.43 -13.77
C GLY A 263 -8.26 10.91 -15.22
N LEU A 264 -9.30 11.64 -15.64
CA LEU A 264 -9.40 12.16 -17.00
C LEU A 264 -8.35 13.25 -17.26
N GLN A 265 -8.07 14.08 -16.26
CA GLN A 265 -7.03 15.10 -16.30
C GLN A 265 -6.27 15.13 -14.98
N TRP A 266 -4.93 15.20 -15.07
CA TRP A 266 -4.04 15.32 -13.92
C TRP A 266 -3.35 16.68 -13.93
N VAL A 267 -3.16 17.24 -12.75
CA VAL A 267 -2.45 18.50 -12.50
C VAL A 267 -1.35 18.26 -11.49
N GLY A 268 -0.14 18.70 -11.78
CA GLY A 268 0.98 18.66 -10.85
C GLY A 268 0.72 19.58 -9.65
N ILE A 269 0.90 19.04 -8.44
CA ILE A 269 0.67 19.74 -7.17
C ILE A 269 1.88 19.62 -6.25
N SER A 270 3.07 19.82 -6.78
CA SER A 270 4.34 19.57 -6.08
C SER A 270 4.98 20.82 -5.48
N GLU A 271 4.29 21.96 -5.46
CA GLU A 271 4.81 23.20 -4.88
C GLU A 271 5.12 23.01 -3.39
N GLY A 272 6.35 23.31 -2.98
CA GLY A 272 6.83 23.10 -1.61
C GLY A 272 7.42 21.71 -1.33
N LEU A 273 7.28 20.72 -2.25
CA LEU A 273 7.92 19.41 -2.13
C LEU A 273 9.41 19.43 -2.54
N GLN A 274 9.93 20.55 -2.96
CA GLN A 274 11.33 20.68 -3.39
C GLN A 274 12.27 20.35 -2.24
N GLN A 275 13.21 19.47 -2.52
CA GLN A 275 14.28 19.11 -1.60
C GLN A 275 15.03 20.38 -1.19
N GLN A 276 15.20 20.61 0.12
CA GLN A 276 16.26 21.51 0.54
C GLN A 276 17.58 20.94 0.00
N PRO A 277 18.43 21.75 -0.61
CA PRO A 277 19.77 21.30 -0.96
C PRO A 277 20.47 20.80 0.31
N GLN A 278 21.23 19.73 0.16
CA GLN A 278 22.05 19.10 1.22
C GLN A 278 23.04 20.09 1.82
#